data_3951535bdcce354aa1c8c8cae8c074b2
#
_entry.id   3951535bdcce354aa1c8c8cae8c074b2
#
_cell.length_a   1.000
_cell.length_b   1.000
_cell.length_c   1.000
_cell.angle_alpha   90.00
_cell.angle_beta   90.00
_cell.angle_gamma   90.00
#
_symmetry.space_group_name_H-M   'P 1'
#
loop_
_entity.id
_entity.type
_entity.pdbx_description
1 polymer ?
#
loop_
_entity_poly.entity_id
_entity_poly.type
_entity_poly.pdbx_seq_one_letter_code
_entity_poly.pdbx_strand_id
1 'polypeptide(L)'
;MGMTAPALYRYFGSREDLLQHVCGDIFTEIAADIHAAIVRAATASGGDMTAELSAACRAFRAWALAQPREFGLLFGTPLPGFEAVQGHGDPDDFVAECADKFSGEFLALFYELWSKHPFPVPADDEIDPGLLAQLVRYRDALGADLPAGAVLTFLRCWVRLYGMVSLEVFGHLHFALDDPAAMFDYTLAELAGLLGLEYPANRGQGTG
;
A
#
# COMPACT_ATOMS: atom_id res chain seq x y z
N MET A 1 -15.17 -27.79 -7.31
CA MET A 1 -14.41 -29.06 -7.41
C MET A 1 -13.78 -29.30 -6.05
N GLY A 2 -14.16 -30.42 -5.35
CA GLY A 2 -13.61 -30.73 -4.02
C GLY A 2 -12.27 -31.41 -4.15
N MET A 3 -11.17 -30.69 -4.12
CA MET A 3 -9.86 -31.28 -3.89
C MET A 3 -9.75 -31.75 -2.44
N THR A 4 -9.27 -32.95 -2.22
CA THR A 4 -9.03 -33.48 -0.88
C THR A 4 -7.68 -32.99 -0.35
N ALA A 5 -7.55 -32.81 0.96
CA ALA A 5 -6.30 -32.35 1.59
C ALA A 5 -5.05 -33.14 1.14
N PRO A 6 -5.09 -34.49 0.98
CA PRO A 6 -3.94 -35.24 0.45
C PRO A 6 -3.57 -34.88 -1.00
N ALA A 7 -4.50 -34.38 -1.81
CA ALA A 7 -4.21 -34.00 -3.19
C ALA A 7 -3.43 -32.65 -3.25
N LEU A 8 -3.70 -31.74 -2.32
CA LEU A 8 -2.97 -30.49 -2.20
C LEU A 8 -1.50 -30.70 -1.83
N TYR A 9 -1.21 -31.59 -0.87
CA TYR A 9 0.17 -31.91 -0.45
C TYR A 9 1.00 -32.67 -1.50
N ARG A 10 0.42 -33.06 -2.63
CA ARG A 10 1.19 -33.58 -3.79
C ARG A 10 1.79 -32.45 -4.65
N TYR A 11 1.24 -31.25 -4.57
CA TYR A 11 1.69 -30.09 -5.34
C TYR A 11 2.54 -29.14 -4.49
N PHE A 12 2.31 -29.09 -3.18
CA PHE A 12 3.01 -28.22 -2.24
C PHE A 12 3.80 -29.07 -1.25
N GLY A 13 5.08 -28.75 -1.07
CA GLY A 13 5.99 -29.51 -0.23
C GLY A 13 5.64 -29.45 1.26
N SER A 14 4.98 -28.38 1.69
CA SER A 14 4.56 -28.15 3.07
C SER A 14 3.31 -27.27 3.15
N ARG A 15 2.79 -27.07 4.38
CA ARG A 15 1.72 -26.11 4.64
C ARG A 15 2.22 -24.68 4.43
N GLU A 16 3.44 -24.41 4.82
CA GLU A 16 4.12 -23.11 4.66
C GLU A 16 4.26 -22.77 3.18
N ASP A 17 4.69 -23.71 2.34
CA ASP A 17 4.80 -23.56 0.89
C ASP A 17 3.44 -23.23 0.25
N LEU A 18 2.38 -23.95 0.64
CA LEU A 18 1.01 -23.63 0.19
C LEU A 18 0.60 -22.20 0.59
N LEU A 19 0.88 -21.81 1.84
CA LEU A 19 0.53 -20.46 2.32
C LEU A 19 1.32 -19.37 1.58
N GLN A 20 2.59 -19.59 1.29
CA GLN A 20 3.41 -18.68 0.49
C GLN A 20 2.78 -18.48 -0.90
N HIS A 21 2.41 -19.54 -1.59
CA HIS A 21 1.75 -19.42 -2.89
C HIS A 21 0.42 -18.65 -2.80
N VAL A 22 -0.40 -18.93 -1.79
CA VAL A 22 -1.65 -18.21 -1.58
C VAL A 22 -1.39 -16.72 -1.32
N CYS A 23 -0.41 -16.37 -0.50
CA CYS A 23 -0.04 -14.97 -0.25
C CYS A 23 0.47 -14.28 -1.53
N GLY A 24 1.30 -14.95 -2.32
CA GLY A 24 1.77 -14.44 -3.60
C GLY A 24 0.64 -14.19 -4.60
N ASP A 25 -0.30 -15.12 -4.72
CA ASP A 25 -1.49 -14.95 -5.56
C ASP A 25 -2.33 -13.75 -5.12
N ILE A 26 -2.54 -13.57 -3.81
CA ILE A 26 -3.29 -12.43 -3.26
C ILE A 26 -2.56 -11.11 -3.55
N PHE A 27 -1.23 -11.03 -3.37
CA PHE A 27 -0.46 -9.83 -3.72
C PHE A 27 -0.54 -9.50 -5.21
N THR A 28 -0.53 -10.52 -6.05
CA THR A 28 -0.67 -10.35 -7.51
C THR A 28 -2.05 -9.81 -7.89
N GLU A 29 -3.11 -10.32 -7.25
CA GLU A 29 -4.49 -9.85 -7.47
C GLU A 29 -4.64 -8.38 -7.06
N ILE A 30 -4.21 -8.01 -5.85
CA ILE A 30 -4.34 -6.63 -5.38
C ILE A 30 -3.48 -5.65 -6.18
N ALA A 31 -2.28 -6.05 -6.61
CA ALA A 31 -1.45 -5.23 -7.48
C ALA A 31 -2.14 -4.97 -8.83
N ALA A 32 -2.75 -5.99 -9.43
CA ALA A 32 -3.50 -5.86 -10.67
C ALA A 32 -4.72 -4.94 -10.54
N ASP A 33 -5.46 -5.02 -9.44
CA ASP A 33 -6.62 -4.16 -9.16
C ASP A 33 -6.21 -2.70 -9.00
N ILE A 34 -5.12 -2.43 -8.27
CA ILE A 34 -4.57 -1.09 -8.08
C ILE A 34 -4.07 -0.54 -9.42
N HIS A 35 -3.28 -1.31 -10.16
CA HIS A 35 -2.80 -0.92 -11.48
C HIS A 35 -3.94 -0.54 -12.43
N ALA A 36 -4.97 -1.38 -12.51
CA ALA A 36 -6.14 -1.10 -13.33
C ALA A 36 -6.89 0.18 -12.90
N ALA A 37 -6.93 0.48 -11.60
CA ALA A 37 -7.54 1.71 -11.09
C ALA A 37 -6.72 2.95 -11.49
N ILE A 38 -5.39 2.88 -11.39
CA ILE A 38 -4.46 3.93 -11.81
C ILE A 38 -4.64 4.23 -13.31
N VAL A 39 -4.59 3.21 -14.16
CA VAL A 39 -4.73 3.36 -15.62
C VAL A 39 -6.07 3.98 -16.01
N ARG A 40 -7.17 3.56 -15.36
CA ARG A 40 -8.49 4.17 -15.58
C ARG A 40 -8.51 5.64 -15.15
N ALA A 41 -7.94 5.98 -14.03
CA ALA A 41 -7.86 7.35 -13.53
C ALA A 41 -7.01 8.23 -14.43
N ALA A 42 -5.84 7.77 -14.86
CA ALA A 42 -4.96 8.48 -15.79
C ALA A 42 -5.68 8.80 -17.11
N THR A 43 -6.39 7.80 -17.66
CA THR A 43 -7.16 7.98 -18.92
C THR A 43 -8.30 8.99 -18.75
N ALA A 44 -9.03 8.93 -17.64
CA ALA A 44 -10.18 9.78 -17.38
C ALA A 44 -9.81 11.23 -17.04
N SER A 45 -8.68 11.43 -16.35
CA SER A 45 -8.23 12.74 -15.86
C SER A 45 -7.23 13.43 -16.77
N GLY A 46 -6.74 12.75 -17.83
CA GLY A 46 -5.67 13.26 -18.68
C GLY A 46 -4.31 13.29 -18.00
N GLY A 47 -4.05 12.37 -17.05
CA GLY A 47 -2.78 12.24 -16.34
C GLY A 47 -2.67 13.12 -15.08
N ASP A 48 -3.79 13.41 -14.42
CA ASP A 48 -3.79 14.09 -13.12
C ASP A 48 -3.29 13.16 -12.02
N MET A 49 -2.12 13.44 -11.48
CA MET A 49 -1.47 12.66 -10.43
C MET A 49 -2.31 12.55 -9.15
N THR A 50 -3.11 13.58 -8.82
CA THR A 50 -4.03 13.52 -7.66
C THR A 50 -5.11 12.46 -7.87
N ALA A 51 -5.67 12.40 -9.07
CA ALA A 51 -6.67 11.40 -9.44
C ALA A 51 -6.09 9.98 -9.42
N GLU A 52 -4.88 9.80 -9.94
CA GLU A 52 -4.19 8.50 -10.00
C GLU A 52 -3.84 7.98 -8.60
N LEU A 53 -3.22 8.80 -7.75
CA LEU A 53 -2.90 8.46 -6.36
C LEU A 53 -4.16 8.17 -5.54
N SER A 54 -5.21 8.99 -5.72
CA SER A 54 -6.50 8.76 -5.06
C SER A 54 -7.13 7.44 -5.50
N ALA A 55 -7.05 7.11 -6.78
CA ALA A 55 -7.58 5.86 -7.34
C ALA A 55 -6.83 4.65 -6.77
N ALA A 56 -5.49 4.70 -6.66
CA ALA A 56 -4.69 3.65 -6.06
C ALA A 56 -5.08 3.42 -4.59
N CYS A 57 -5.17 4.48 -3.79
CA CYS A 57 -5.56 4.39 -2.38
C CYS A 57 -6.99 3.84 -2.21
N ARG A 58 -7.94 4.27 -3.06
CA ARG A 58 -9.33 3.78 -3.04
C ARG A 58 -9.43 2.32 -3.47
N ALA A 59 -8.65 1.89 -4.46
CA ALA A 59 -8.58 0.50 -4.88
C ALA A 59 -8.07 -0.40 -3.76
N PHE A 60 -7.00 0.01 -3.09
CA PHE A 60 -6.47 -0.70 -1.92
C PHE A 60 -7.52 -0.86 -0.81
N ARG A 61 -8.20 0.25 -0.43
CA ARG A 61 -9.27 0.19 0.58
C ARG A 61 -10.43 -0.70 0.13
N ALA A 62 -10.90 -0.55 -1.12
CA ALA A 62 -12.02 -1.31 -1.63
C ALA A 62 -11.74 -2.82 -1.63
N TRP A 63 -10.53 -3.22 -2.06
CA TRP A 63 -10.09 -4.60 -2.01
C TRP A 63 -10.03 -5.10 -0.56
N ALA A 64 -9.42 -4.35 0.35
CA ALA A 64 -9.27 -4.73 1.75
C ALA A 64 -10.63 -4.95 2.45
N LEU A 65 -11.61 -4.10 2.17
CA LEU A 65 -12.97 -4.24 2.70
C LEU A 65 -13.76 -5.40 2.08
N ALA A 66 -13.52 -5.69 0.80
CA ALA A 66 -14.14 -6.83 0.12
C ALA A 66 -13.53 -8.17 0.54
N GLN A 67 -12.26 -8.19 0.91
CA GLN A 67 -11.45 -9.37 1.20
C GLN A 67 -10.80 -9.31 2.60
N PRO A 68 -11.58 -9.15 3.71
CA PRO A 68 -11.03 -8.90 5.05
C PRO A 68 -10.21 -10.07 5.60
N ARG A 69 -10.44 -11.30 5.13
CA ARG A 69 -9.67 -12.50 5.54
C ARG A 69 -8.30 -12.52 4.89
N GLU A 70 -8.26 -12.24 3.60
CA GLU A 70 -7.06 -12.13 2.79
C GLU A 70 -6.21 -10.95 3.26
N PHE A 71 -6.85 -9.82 3.55
CA PHE A 71 -6.17 -8.67 4.19
C PHE A 71 -5.58 -9.06 5.55
N GLY A 72 -6.33 -9.79 6.38
CA GLY A 72 -5.84 -10.29 7.67
C GLY A 72 -4.69 -11.29 7.52
N LEU A 73 -4.67 -12.09 6.46
CA LEU A 73 -3.58 -13.03 6.17
C LEU A 73 -2.29 -12.29 5.78
N LEU A 74 -2.38 -11.28 4.91
CA LEU A 74 -1.20 -10.55 4.43
C LEU A 74 -0.68 -9.50 5.42
N PHE A 75 -1.59 -8.76 6.06
CA PHE A 75 -1.28 -7.54 6.81
C PHE A 75 -1.62 -7.62 8.31
N GLY A 76 -2.19 -8.73 8.75
CA GLY A 76 -2.54 -8.93 10.16
C GLY A 76 -1.36 -9.40 11.01
N THR A 77 -1.56 -10.48 11.76
CA THR A 77 -0.52 -11.04 12.62
C THR A 77 0.52 -11.78 11.78
N PRO A 78 1.83 -11.52 11.97
CA PRO A 78 2.88 -12.30 11.30
C PRO A 78 2.69 -13.79 11.57
N LEU A 79 2.63 -14.58 10.50
CA LEU A 79 2.60 -16.04 10.63
C LEU A 79 4.03 -16.55 10.81
N PRO A 80 4.28 -17.54 11.69
CA PRO A 80 5.59 -18.18 11.78
C PRO A 80 6.05 -18.69 10.41
N GLY A 81 7.26 -18.33 9.99
CA GLY A 81 7.80 -18.64 8.66
C GLY A 81 7.43 -17.62 7.56
N PHE A 82 6.67 -16.56 7.88
CA PHE A 82 6.29 -15.47 6.97
C PHE A 82 7.04 -14.16 7.26
N GLU A 83 8.18 -14.24 7.89
CA GLU A 83 9.03 -13.06 8.18
C GLU A 83 9.49 -12.36 6.89
N ALA A 84 9.53 -13.08 5.78
CA ALA A 84 9.88 -12.58 4.45
C ALA A 84 8.86 -11.59 3.84
N VAL A 85 7.58 -11.68 4.18
CA VAL A 85 6.54 -10.75 3.69
C VAL A 85 6.76 -9.32 4.19
N GLN A 86 7.59 -9.14 5.22
CA GLN A 86 7.92 -7.84 5.81
C GLN A 86 9.22 -7.21 5.29
N GLY A 87 9.71 -7.61 4.11
CA GLY A 87 10.71 -6.81 3.39
C GLY A 87 12.17 -7.19 3.57
N HIS A 88 12.48 -8.39 4.05
CA HIS A 88 13.87 -8.90 4.14
C HIS A 88 13.96 -10.39 3.78
N GLY A 89 13.15 -10.84 2.83
CA GLY A 89 13.18 -12.21 2.32
C GLY A 89 14.37 -12.47 1.40
N ASP A 90 14.63 -13.75 1.15
CA ASP A 90 15.54 -14.21 0.12
C ASP A 90 15.09 -13.60 -1.23
N PRO A 91 15.99 -13.05 -2.08
CA PRO A 91 15.64 -12.55 -3.41
C PRO A 91 14.93 -13.57 -4.30
N ASP A 92 15.06 -14.85 -4.00
CA ASP A 92 14.38 -15.96 -4.68
C ASP A 92 13.00 -16.30 -4.07
N ASP A 93 12.51 -15.51 -3.09
CA ASP A 93 11.22 -15.74 -2.45
C ASP A 93 10.07 -15.18 -3.31
N PHE A 94 9.26 -16.07 -3.84
CA PHE A 94 8.09 -15.75 -4.66
C PHE A 94 7.13 -14.76 -3.99
N VAL A 95 6.94 -14.84 -2.68
CA VAL A 95 6.08 -13.92 -1.93
C VAL A 95 6.67 -12.53 -1.88
N ALA A 96 7.99 -12.44 -1.66
CA ALA A 96 8.70 -11.16 -1.67
C ALA A 96 8.57 -10.48 -3.04
N GLU A 97 8.77 -11.21 -4.15
CA GLU A 97 8.58 -10.69 -5.51
C GLU A 97 7.14 -10.16 -5.72
N CYS A 98 6.14 -10.89 -5.25
CA CYS A 98 4.74 -10.46 -5.38
C CYS A 98 4.41 -9.26 -4.49
N ALA A 99 4.96 -9.19 -3.27
CA ALA A 99 4.83 -8.04 -2.37
C ALA A 99 5.52 -6.79 -2.95
N ASP A 100 6.66 -6.97 -3.61
CA ASP A 100 7.36 -5.89 -4.30
C ASP A 100 6.55 -5.35 -5.49
N LYS A 101 5.84 -6.20 -6.22
CA LYS A 101 4.91 -5.74 -7.28
C LYS A 101 3.78 -4.89 -6.70
N PHE A 102 3.20 -5.30 -5.58
CA PHE A 102 2.16 -4.52 -4.90
C PHE A 102 2.68 -3.16 -4.42
N SER A 103 3.81 -3.14 -3.70
CA SER A 103 4.40 -1.89 -3.21
C SER A 103 4.92 -1.01 -4.35
N GLY A 104 5.36 -1.64 -5.43
CA GLY A 104 5.85 -1.00 -6.65
C GLY A 104 4.81 -0.11 -7.32
N GLU A 105 3.51 -0.43 -7.26
CA GLU A 105 2.45 0.42 -7.82
C GLU A 105 2.41 1.81 -7.13
N PHE A 106 2.52 1.84 -5.81
CA PHE A 106 2.56 3.09 -5.06
C PHE A 106 3.89 3.81 -5.21
N LEU A 107 5.00 3.08 -5.20
CA LEU A 107 6.33 3.64 -5.33
C LEU A 107 6.55 4.27 -6.71
N ALA A 108 6.05 3.64 -7.77
CA ALA A 108 6.11 4.17 -9.14
C ALA A 108 5.37 5.50 -9.27
N LEU A 109 4.13 5.59 -8.74
CA LEU A 109 3.37 6.84 -8.70
C LEU A 109 4.08 7.93 -7.90
N PHE A 110 4.64 7.57 -6.76
CA PHE A 110 5.37 8.52 -5.91
C PHE A 110 6.62 9.04 -6.62
N TYR A 111 7.37 8.15 -7.28
CA TYR A 111 8.58 8.50 -8.04
C TYR A 111 8.23 9.39 -9.24
N GLU A 112 7.16 9.08 -9.95
CA GLU A 112 6.67 9.89 -11.07
C GLU A 112 6.26 11.29 -10.59
N LEU A 113 5.51 11.37 -9.48
CA LEU A 113 5.14 12.65 -8.88
C LEU A 113 6.38 13.46 -8.49
N TRP A 114 7.34 12.84 -7.78
CA TRP A 114 8.58 13.49 -7.38
C TRP A 114 9.36 14.01 -8.58
N SER A 115 9.46 13.23 -9.64
CA SER A 115 10.22 13.63 -10.84
C SER A 115 9.58 14.78 -11.62
N LYS A 116 8.25 14.86 -11.63
CA LYS A 116 7.50 15.90 -12.32
C LYS A 116 7.32 17.18 -11.47
N HIS A 117 7.04 17.00 -10.20
CA HIS A 117 6.66 18.05 -9.26
C HIS A 117 7.26 17.77 -7.87
N PRO A 118 8.59 18.02 -7.68
CA PRO A 118 9.17 17.87 -6.35
C PRO A 118 8.43 18.74 -5.33
N PHE A 119 8.09 18.17 -4.20
CA PHE A 119 7.38 18.84 -3.10
C PHE A 119 8.30 19.03 -1.88
N PRO A 120 7.97 19.94 -0.93
CA PRO A 120 8.78 20.15 0.25
C PRO A 120 8.91 18.89 1.10
N VAL A 121 10.14 18.52 1.44
CA VAL A 121 10.46 17.39 2.30
C VAL A 121 11.46 17.83 3.36
N PRO A 122 11.53 17.15 4.52
CA PRO A 122 12.53 17.44 5.55
C PRO A 122 13.95 17.31 4.99
N ALA A 123 14.81 18.24 5.37
CA ALA A 123 16.24 18.13 5.10
C ALA A 123 16.89 17.06 6.00
N ASP A 124 18.05 16.54 5.61
CA ASP A 124 18.71 15.43 6.31
C ASP A 124 19.06 15.79 7.77
N ASP A 125 19.35 17.08 8.05
CA ASP A 125 19.64 17.60 9.38
C ASP A 125 18.38 17.79 10.26
N GLU A 126 17.19 17.76 9.67
CA GLU A 126 15.91 17.78 10.38
C GLU A 126 15.41 16.38 10.75
N ILE A 127 16.09 15.32 10.28
CA ILE A 127 15.72 13.92 10.51
C ILE A 127 16.59 13.34 11.61
N ASP A 128 16.00 12.58 12.54
CA ASP A 128 16.79 11.84 13.54
C ASP A 128 17.88 11.01 12.87
N PRO A 129 19.15 11.07 13.30
CA PRO A 129 20.26 10.39 12.64
C PRO A 129 20.09 8.87 12.52
N GLY A 130 19.46 8.23 13.50
CA GLY A 130 19.19 6.79 13.48
C GLY A 130 18.13 6.42 12.45
N LEU A 131 17.10 7.27 12.29
CA LEU A 131 16.08 7.12 11.25
C LEU A 131 16.68 7.41 9.88
N LEU A 132 17.45 8.49 9.73
CA LEU A 132 18.11 8.86 8.46
C LEU A 132 18.94 7.71 7.92
N ALA A 133 19.75 7.07 8.76
CA ALA A 133 20.57 5.92 8.35
C ALA A 133 19.72 4.74 7.84
N GLN A 134 18.52 4.54 8.37
CA GLN A 134 17.60 3.50 7.89
C GLN A 134 16.95 3.88 6.57
N LEU A 135 16.52 5.13 6.41
CA LEU A 135 15.93 5.64 5.17
C LEU A 135 16.92 5.57 4.00
N VAL A 136 18.19 5.91 4.26
CA VAL A 136 19.25 5.81 3.25
C VAL A 136 19.46 4.35 2.81
N ARG A 137 19.54 3.40 3.75
CA ARG A 137 19.67 1.98 3.41
C ARG A 137 18.47 1.47 2.60
N TYR A 138 17.26 1.86 2.98
CA TYR A 138 16.04 1.47 2.26
C TYR A 138 16.01 2.06 0.85
N ARG A 139 16.32 3.35 0.69
CA ARG A 139 16.47 4.02 -0.60
C ARG A 139 17.48 3.31 -1.52
N ASP A 140 18.64 2.97 -0.96
CA ASP A 140 19.73 2.33 -1.72
C ASP A 140 19.34 0.91 -2.16
N ALA A 141 18.61 0.18 -1.32
CA ALA A 141 18.04 -1.13 -1.67
C ALA A 141 17.00 -1.04 -2.79
N LEU A 142 16.22 0.04 -2.85
CA LEU A 142 15.27 0.30 -3.94
C LEU A 142 15.96 0.76 -5.24
N GLY A 143 17.25 1.14 -5.21
CA GLY A 143 17.92 1.78 -6.32
C GLY A 143 17.31 3.13 -6.71
N ALA A 144 16.64 3.80 -5.77
CA ALA A 144 15.88 5.01 -6.04
C ALA A 144 16.74 6.26 -5.89
N ASP A 145 16.70 7.15 -6.89
CA ASP A 145 17.36 8.47 -6.82
C ASP A 145 16.38 9.49 -6.17
N LEU A 146 16.24 9.36 -4.84
CA LEU A 146 15.36 10.19 -4.02
C LEU A 146 16.13 10.75 -2.81
N PRO A 147 15.86 11.99 -2.34
CA PRO A 147 16.37 12.43 -1.03
C PRO A 147 15.73 11.63 0.11
N ALA A 148 16.44 11.47 1.23
CA ALA A 148 15.94 10.73 2.38
C ALA A 148 14.61 11.29 2.92
N GLY A 149 14.42 12.61 2.87
CA GLY A 149 13.17 13.27 3.23
C GLY A 149 11.98 12.88 2.35
N ALA A 150 12.20 12.59 1.05
CA ALA A 150 11.14 12.06 0.18
C ALA A 150 10.78 10.62 0.55
N VAL A 151 11.77 9.78 0.84
CA VAL A 151 11.55 8.41 1.35
C VAL A 151 10.78 8.44 2.66
N LEU A 152 11.12 9.34 3.58
CA LEU A 152 10.37 9.55 4.82
C LEU A 152 8.91 9.93 4.53
N THR A 153 8.69 10.82 3.58
CA THR A 153 7.33 11.26 3.21
C THR A 153 6.53 10.12 2.60
N PHE A 154 7.13 9.29 1.74
CA PHE A 154 6.52 8.07 1.23
C PHE A 154 6.08 7.13 2.37
N LEU A 155 6.96 6.84 3.32
CA LEU A 155 6.64 6.00 4.47
C LEU A 155 5.56 6.62 5.38
N ARG A 156 5.56 7.93 5.55
CA ARG A 156 4.49 8.65 6.28
C ARG A 156 3.13 8.51 5.60
N CYS A 157 3.10 8.55 4.27
CA CYS A 157 1.88 8.30 3.50
C CYS A 157 1.43 6.85 3.68
N TRP A 158 2.34 5.88 3.55
CA TRP A 158 2.04 4.47 3.74
C TRP A 158 1.48 4.17 5.13
N VAL A 159 2.13 4.64 6.19
CA VAL A 159 1.68 4.43 7.58
C VAL A 159 0.26 4.95 7.80
N ARG A 160 -0.09 6.12 7.23
CA ARG A 160 -1.44 6.67 7.34
C ARG A 160 -2.47 5.88 6.57
N LEU A 161 -2.19 5.59 5.29
CA LEU A 161 -3.09 4.82 4.43
C LEU A 161 -3.34 3.43 5.02
N TYR A 162 -2.26 2.71 5.31
CA TYR A 162 -2.32 1.38 5.89
C TYR A 162 -3.03 1.36 7.24
N GLY A 163 -2.69 2.30 8.13
CA GLY A 163 -3.33 2.43 9.45
C GLY A 163 -4.83 2.68 9.34
N MET A 164 -5.25 3.61 8.48
CA MET A 164 -6.67 3.92 8.26
C MET A 164 -7.43 2.69 7.75
N VAL A 165 -6.91 2.02 6.72
CA VAL A 165 -7.55 0.83 6.12
C VAL A 165 -7.60 -0.32 7.13
N SER A 166 -6.50 -0.58 7.85
CA SER A 166 -6.45 -1.64 8.87
C SER A 166 -7.46 -1.42 9.99
N LEU A 167 -7.56 -0.21 10.53
CA LEU A 167 -8.51 0.13 11.58
C LEU A 167 -9.96 -0.06 11.12
N GLU A 168 -10.24 0.25 9.84
CA GLU A 168 -11.56 0.06 9.25
C GLU A 168 -11.88 -1.42 9.05
N VAL A 169 -10.98 -2.18 8.40
CA VAL A 169 -11.16 -3.61 8.10
C VAL A 169 -11.35 -4.44 9.38
N PHE A 170 -10.59 -4.14 10.42
CA PHE A 170 -10.71 -4.85 11.71
C PHE A 170 -11.79 -4.29 12.64
N GLY A 171 -12.56 -3.29 12.17
CA GLY A 171 -13.68 -2.72 12.94
C GLY A 171 -13.23 -1.89 14.14
N HIS A 172 -11.98 -1.47 14.20
CA HIS A 172 -11.43 -0.73 15.33
C HIS A 172 -11.88 0.74 15.38
N LEU A 173 -12.67 1.20 14.41
CA LEU A 173 -13.26 2.55 14.39
C LEU A 173 -14.74 2.56 14.84
N HIS A 174 -15.38 1.40 15.07
CA HIS A 174 -16.80 1.30 15.41
C HIS A 174 -17.19 1.95 16.73
N PHE A 175 -16.20 2.23 17.61
CA PHE A 175 -16.48 2.97 18.86
C PHE A 175 -16.86 4.44 18.61
N ALA A 176 -16.57 4.99 17.43
CA ALA A 176 -16.76 6.40 17.11
C ALA A 176 -17.47 6.64 15.77
N LEU A 177 -17.36 5.72 14.81
CA LEU A 177 -17.83 5.90 13.44
C LEU A 177 -18.69 4.70 13.00
N ASP A 178 -19.91 4.97 12.58
CA ASP A 178 -20.77 3.96 11.93
C ASP A 178 -20.32 3.71 10.48
N ASP A 179 -19.86 4.77 9.79
CA ASP A 179 -19.30 4.73 8.43
C ASP A 179 -17.98 5.51 8.37
N PRO A 180 -16.83 4.82 8.21
CA PRO A 180 -15.53 5.46 8.10
C PRO A 180 -15.22 6.11 6.74
N ALA A 181 -16.11 6.04 5.74
CA ALA A 181 -15.82 6.51 4.38
C ALA A 181 -15.39 7.99 4.34
N ALA A 182 -16.08 8.86 5.06
CA ALA A 182 -15.72 10.27 5.14
C ALA A 182 -14.35 10.48 5.82
N MET A 183 -14.03 9.68 6.85
CA MET A 183 -12.72 9.74 7.51
C MET A 183 -11.59 9.31 6.58
N PHE A 184 -11.85 8.33 5.72
CA PHE A 184 -10.91 7.93 4.69
C PHE A 184 -10.66 9.07 3.68
N ASP A 185 -11.70 9.82 3.28
CA ASP A 185 -11.55 10.98 2.39
C ASP A 185 -10.72 12.11 3.05
N TYR A 186 -10.87 12.34 4.36
CA TYR A 186 -9.99 13.23 5.11
C TYR A 186 -8.54 12.75 5.10
N THR A 187 -8.32 11.44 5.27
CA THR A 187 -6.99 10.85 5.18
C THR A 187 -6.37 11.07 3.79
N LEU A 188 -7.13 10.88 2.71
CA LEU A 188 -6.65 11.16 1.35
C LEU A 188 -6.26 12.64 1.17
N ALA A 189 -7.04 13.56 1.71
CA ALA A 189 -6.72 14.98 1.66
C ALA A 189 -5.41 15.31 2.42
N GLU A 190 -5.18 14.69 3.58
CA GLU A 190 -3.92 14.82 4.33
C GLU A 190 -2.73 14.24 3.54
N LEU A 191 -2.91 13.07 2.90
CA LEU A 191 -1.86 12.47 2.06
C LEU A 191 -1.52 13.38 0.87
N ALA A 192 -2.52 13.90 0.18
CA ALA A 192 -2.33 14.85 -0.91
C ALA A 192 -1.55 16.09 -0.44
N GLY A 193 -1.91 16.65 0.73
CA GLY A 193 -1.20 17.79 1.33
C GLY A 193 0.27 17.48 1.64
N LEU A 194 0.60 16.27 2.10
CA LEU A 194 1.99 15.83 2.31
C LEU A 194 2.79 15.78 1.01
N LEU A 195 2.12 15.52 -0.10
CA LEU A 195 2.69 15.39 -1.44
C LEU A 195 2.61 16.70 -2.25
N GLY A 196 2.21 17.81 -1.64
CA GLY A 196 2.06 19.09 -2.32
C GLY A 196 0.95 19.11 -3.37
N LEU A 197 0.00 18.20 -3.28
CA LEU A 197 -1.13 18.08 -4.21
C LEU A 197 -2.39 18.76 -3.64
N GLU A 198 -3.20 19.34 -4.53
CA GLU A 198 -4.53 19.83 -4.17
C GLU A 198 -5.53 18.68 -4.27
N TYR A 199 -6.15 18.33 -3.15
CA TYR A 199 -7.23 17.35 -3.11
C TYR A 199 -8.56 18.08 -3.15
N PRO A 200 -9.45 17.79 -4.14
CA PRO A 200 -10.77 18.41 -4.17
C PRO A 200 -11.54 17.99 -2.92
N ALA A 201 -11.67 18.93 -1.97
CA ALA A 201 -12.48 18.70 -0.79
C ALA A 201 -13.87 18.26 -1.26
N ASN A 202 -14.27 17.08 -0.84
CA ASN A 202 -15.64 16.60 -1.05
C ASN A 202 -16.55 17.50 -0.21
N ARG A 203 -16.94 18.65 -0.78
CA ARG A 203 -18.00 19.50 -0.21
C ARG A 203 -19.25 18.64 -0.35
N GLY A 204 -19.63 17.99 0.74
CA GLY A 204 -20.84 17.23 0.81
C GLY A 204 -21.94 17.97 0.04
N GLN A 205 -22.50 17.34 -0.96
CA GLN A 205 -23.74 17.80 -1.56
C GLN A 205 -24.76 17.76 -0.42
N GLY A 206 -24.89 18.90 0.24
CA GLY A 206 -25.98 19.14 1.16
C GLY A 206 -27.27 18.99 0.37
N THR A 207 -27.91 17.86 0.54
CA THR A 207 -29.32 17.70 0.20
C THR A 207 -30.09 18.63 1.12
N GLY A 208 -30.50 19.78 0.57
CA GLY A 208 -31.55 20.60 1.16
C GLY A 208 -32.89 19.91 1.08
#